data_35d1930ca64d7c352ad9c2c873df4fb0
#
_entry.id   35d1930ca64d7c352ad9c2c873df4fb0
#
_cell.length_a   1.000
_cell.length_b   1.000
_cell.length_c   1.000
_cell.angle_alpha   90.00
_cell.angle_beta   90.00
_cell.angle_gamma   90.00
#
_symmetry.space_group_name_H-M   'P 1'
#
loop_
_entity.id
_entity.type
_entity.pdbx_description
1 polymer ?
#
loop_
_entity_poly.entity_id
_entity_poly.type
_entity_poly.pdbx_seq_one_letter_code
_entity_poly.pdbx_strand_id
1 'polypeptide(L)'
;MDKEKREVRIAGKRYTLSALGTAEHVERMIRLLNERLSEAAAVSSRTDRETAAIAAALSMADELIKAQDDNTRLRRELTEAHEHIAIRD
;
A
#
# COMPACT_ATOMS: atom_id res chain seq x y z
N MET A 1 19.63 13.33 15.42
CA MET A 1 19.78 12.07 14.74
C MET A 1 19.29 12.18 13.32
N ASP A 2 20.15 11.86 12.39
CA ASP A 2 19.83 12.07 11.00
C ASP A 2 18.95 10.93 10.48
N LYS A 3 17.82 11.29 9.92
CA LYS A 3 17.02 10.32 9.21
C LYS A 3 17.72 10.02 7.89
N GLU A 4 17.89 8.76 7.60
CA GLU A 4 18.44 8.38 6.32
C GLU A 4 17.53 8.85 5.21
N LYS A 5 18.12 9.49 4.24
CA LYS A 5 17.41 9.89 3.03
C LYS A 5 17.71 8.90 1.94
N ARG A 6 16.68 8.49 1.24
CA ARG A 6 16.82 7.57 0.11
C ARG A 6 16.37 8.23 -1.16
N GLU A 7 17.14 8.02 -2.20
CA GLU A 7 16.74 8.44 -3.52
C GLU A 7 15.95 7.31 -4.16
N VAL A 8 14.77 7.64 -4.63
CA VAL A 8 13.87 6.66 -5.25
C VAL A 8 13.38 7.17 -6.59
N ARG A 9 12.96 6.26 -7.46
CA ARG A 9 12.36 6.60 -8.73
C ARG A 9 10.88 6.30 -8.72
N ILE A 10 10.08 7.32 -8.98
CA ILE A 10 8.64 7.18 -9.06
C ILE A 10 8.19 7.80 -10.37
N ALA A 11 7.55 7.00 -11.21
CA ALA A 11 7.08 7.43 -12.53
C ALA A 11 8.19 8.08 -13.37
N GLY A 12 9.40 7.51 -13.29
CA GLY A 12 10.55 7.98 -14.05
C GLY A 12 11.27 9.18 -13.48
N LYS A 13 10.80 9.74 -12.38
CA LYS A 13 11.43 10.89 -11.72
C LYS A 13 12.13 10.47 -10.44
N ARG A 14 13.20 11.17 -10.10
CA ARG A 14 13.91 10.95 -8.85
C ARG A 14 13.31 11.79 -7.73
N TYR A 15 13.16 11.15 -6.59
CA TYR A 15 12.72 11.82 -5.38
C TYR A 15 13.60 11.40 -4.24
N THR A 16 13.85 12.31 -3.31
CA THR A 16 14.60 12.01 -2.10
C THR A 16 13.59 11.94 -0.95
N LEU A 17 13.50 10.78 -0.33
CA LEU A 17 12.55 10.54 0.75
C LEU A 17 13.30 10.27 2.04
N SER A 18 12.69 10.69 3.15
CA SER A 18 13.16 10.26 4.46
C SER A 18 12.88 8.78 4.62
N ALA A 19 13.77 8.07 5.32
CA ALA A 19 13.63 6.63 5.49
C ALA A 19 12.29 6.27 6.15
N LEU A 20 11.56 5.35 5.51
CA LEU A 20 10.27 4.87 5.97
C LEU A 20 10.35 3.38 6.32
N GLY A 21 11.48 2.96 6.86
CA GLY A 21 11.72 1.58 7.22
C GLY A 21 12.98 1.03 6.58
N THR A 22 13.06 -0.28 6.44
CA THR A 22 14.21 -0.92 5.84
C THR A 22 14.29 -0.65 4.34
N ALA A 23 15.48 -0.83 3.77
CA ALA A 23 15.68 -0.69 2.34
C ALA A 23 14.74 -1.61 1.55
N GLU A 24 14.60 -2.85 2.00
CA GLU A 24 13.74 -3.82 1.34
C GLU A 24 12.27 -3.39 1.37
N HIS A 25 11.82 -2.85 2.49
CA HIS A 25 10.45 -2.38 2.62
C HIS A 25 10.19 -1.19 1.69
N VAL A 26 11.13 -0.25 1.65
CA VAL A 26 11.01 0.92 0.77
C VAL A 26 10.97 0.49 -0.69
N GLU A 27 11.81 -0.46 -1.09
CA GLU A 27 11.80 -0.97 -2.46
C GLU A 27 10.47 -1.60 -2.83
N ARG A 28 9.88 -2.35 -1.90
CA ARG A 28 8.56 -2.95 -2.14
C ARG A 28 7.48 -1.90 -2.28
N MET A 29 7.53 -0.87 -1.45
CA MET A 29 6.58 0.24 -1.54
C MET A 29 6.67 0.96 -2.87
N ILE A 30 7.89 1.27 -3.30
CA ILE A 30 8.11 1.99 -4.55
C ILE A 30 7.69 1.14 -5.75
N ARG A 31 7.98 -0.14 -5.72
CA ARG A 31 7.56 -1.04 -6.79
C ARG A 31 6.04 -1.09 -6.92
N LEU A 32 5.36 -1.24 -5.79
CA LEU A 32 3.90 -1.26 -5.78
C LEU A 32 3.32 0.06 -6.29
N LEU A 33 3.86 1.17 -5.81
CA LEU A 33 3.41 2.48 -6.26
C LEU A 33 3.60 2.67 -7.76
N ASN A 34 4.76 2.29 -8.29
CA ASN A 34 5.03 2.41 -9.72
C ASN A 34 4.10 1.53 -10.55
N GLU A 35 3.78 0.34 -10.09
CA GLU A 35 2.81 -0.52 -10.76
C GLU A 35 1.43 0.14 -10.82
N ARG A 36 0.98 0.72 -9.72
CA ARG A 36 -0.32 1.37 -9.67
C ARG A 36 -0.38 2.62 -10.53
N LEU A 37 0.71 3.39 -10.54
CA LEU A 37 0.80 4.58 -11.39
C LEU A 37 0.77 4.18 -12.87
N SER A 38 1.48 3.13 -13.23
CA SER A 38 1.51 2.63 -14.59
C SER A 38 0.13 2.14 -15.05
N GLU A 39 -0.56 1.39 -14.19
CA GLU A 39 -1.91 0.93 -14.48
C GLU A 39 -2.88 2.10 -14.67
N ALA A 40 -2.79 3.10 -13.80
CA ALA A 40 -3.64 4.27 -13.89
C ALA A 40 -3.39 5.07 -15.16
N ALA A 41 -2.13 5.21 -15.53
CA ALA A 41 -1.75 5.93 -16.75
C ALA A 41 -2.19 5.20 -18.02
N ALA A 42 -2.30 3.89 -17.98
CA ALA A 42 -2.69 3.07 -19.12
C ALA A 42 -4.18 3.18 -19.48
N VAL A 43 -5.00 3.71 -18.57
CA VAL A 43 -6.44 3.82 -18.79
C VAL A 43 -6.76 4.75 -19.96
N SER A 44 -5.98 5.81 -20.12
CA SER A 44 -6.19 6.75 -21.24
C SER A 44 -4.87 7.42 -21.60
N SER A 45 -4.63 7.59 -22.89
CA SER A 45 -3.46 8.32 -23.38
C SER A 45 -3.50 9.80 -22.99
N ARG A 46 -4.65 10.30 -22.55
CA ARG A 46 -4.83 11.70 -22.14
C ARG A 46 -4.67 11.88 -20.63
N THR A 47 -4.44 10.79 -19.90
CA THR A 47 -4.26 10.86 -18.45
C THR A 47 -2.95 11.56 -18.13
N ASP A 48 -3.02 12.69 -17.43
CA ASP A 48 -1.83 13.39 -16.98
C ASP A 48 -1.33 12.76 -15.68
N ARG A 49 -0.15 13.21 -15.24
CA ARG A 49 0.50 12.64 -14.05
C ARG A 49 -0.32 12.83 -12.78
N GLU A 50 -0.92 14.00 -12.64
CA GLU A 50 -1.73 14.28 -11.45
C GLU A 50 -2.95 13.38 -11.39
N THR A 51 -3.67 13.24 -12.50
CA THR A 51 -4.84 12.38 -12.58
C THR A 51 -4.46 10.92 -12.32
N ALA A 52 -3.35 10.47 -12.91
CA ALA A 52 -2.87 9.11 -12.69
C ALA A 52 -2.52 8.88 -11.22
N ALA A 53 -1.88 9.85 -10.58
CA ALA A 53 -1.52 9.75 -9.17
C ALA A 53 -2.76 9.67 -8.28
N ILE A 54 -3.77 10.47 -8.57
CA ILE A 54 -5.02 10.44 -7.82
C ILE A 54 -5.74 9.09 -8.00
N ALA A 55 -5.80 8.60 -9.23
CA ALA A 55 -6.43 7.32 -9.51
C ALA A 55 -5.69 6.17 -8.80
N ALA A 56 -4.36 6.19 -8.83
CA ALA A 56 -3.56 5.19 -8.13
C ALA A 56 -3.78 5.26 -6.62
N ALA A 57 -3.83 6.47 -6.07
CA ALA A 57 -4.06 6.66 -4.64
C ALA A 57 -5.44 6.15 -4.22
N LEU A 58 -6.47 6.42 -5.02
CA LEU A 58 -7.82 5.91 -4.75
C LEU A 58 -7.88 4.39 -4.80
N SER A 59 -7.22 3.79 -5.79
CA SER A 59 -7.13 2.34 -5.90
C SER A 59 -6.46 1.71 -4.67
N MET A 60 -5.37 2.32 -4.22
CA MET A 60 -4.64 1.84 -3.05
C MET A 60 -5.45 2.04 -1.77
N ALA A 61 -6.18 3.15 -1.66
CA ALA A 61 -7.05 3.40 -0.52
C ALA A 61 -8.19 2.37 -0.46
N ASP A 62 -8.76 2.04 -1.61
CA ASP A 62 -9.80 1.02 -1.69
C ASP A 62 -9.28 -0.34 -1.19
N GLU A 63 -8.12 -0.73 -1.66
CA GLU A 63 -7.50 -2.00 -1.23
C GLU A 63 -7.15 -1.99 0.25
N LEU A 64 -6.68 -0.86 0.74
CA LEU A 64 -6.35 -0.74 2.17
C LEU A 64 -7.59 -0.90 3.04
N ILE A 65 -8.68 -0.26 2.66
CA ILE A 65 -9.94 -0.37 3.39
C ILE A 65 -10.44 -1.81 3.39
N LYS A 66 -10.40 -2.47 2.23
CA LYS A 66 -10.80 -3.87 2.10
C LYS A 66 -9.94 -4.78 2.97
N ALA A 67 -8.63 -4.54 2.99
CA ALA A 67 -7.71 -5.31 3.82
C ALA A 67 -7.97 -5.09 5.31
N GLN A 68 -8.27 -3.87 5.71
CA GLN A 68 -8.60 -3.56 7.09
C GLN A 68 -9.91 -4.24 7.52
N ASP A 69 -10.90 -4.24 6.65
CA ASP A 69 -12.17 -4.90 6.91
C ASP A 69 -12.00 -6.41 7.04
N ASP A 70 -11.20 -7.00 6.14
CA ASP A 70 -10.89 -8.42 6.20
C ASP A 70 -10.13 -8.77 7.47
N ASN A 71 -9.18 -7.92 7.87
CA ASN A 71 -8.41 -8.11 9.09
C ASN A 71 -9.33 -8.10 10.31
N THR A 72 -10.24 -7.13 10.38
CA THR A 72 -11.21 -7.03 11.48
C THR A 72 -12.08 -8.29 11.54
N ARG A 73 -12.58 -8.73 10.40
CA ARG A 73 -13.41 -9.93 10.32
C ARG A 73 -12.65 -11.17 10.77
N LEU A 74 -11.42 -11.33 10.27
CA LEU A 74 -10.60 -12.50 10.61
C LEU A 74 -10.23 -12.52 12.08
N ARG A 75 -9.95 -11.36 12.67
CA ARG A 75 -9.68 -11.29 14.11
C ARG A 75 -10.89 -11.67 14.93
N ARG A 76 -12.07 -11.25 14.49
CA ARG A 76 -13.32 -11.61 15.15
C ARG A 76 -13.56 -13.12 15.05
N GLU A 77 -13.39 -13.70 13.87
CA GLU A 77 -13.55 -15.12 13.66
C GLU A 77 -12.56 -15.93 14.52
N LEU A 78 -11.34 -15.46 14.63
CA LEU A 78 -10.33 -16.11 15.45
C LEU A 78 -10.70 -16.07 16.93
N THR A 79 -11.16 -14.92 17.40
CA THR A 79 -11.61 -14.75 18.78
C THR A 79 -12.78 -15.69 19.09
N GLU A 80 -13.76 -15.75 18.19
CA GLU A 80 -14.91 -16.64 18.35
C GLU A 80 -14.49 -18.10 18.36
N ALA A 81 -13.55 -18.48 17.52
CA ALA A 81 -13.02 -19.84 17.48
C ALA A 81 -12.32 -20.19 18.79
N HIS A 82 -11.53 -19.28 19.34
CA HIS A 82 -10.84 -19.47 20.63
C HIS A 82 -11.84 -19.61 21.78
N GLU A 83 -12.86 -18.75 21.79
CA GLU A 83 -13.91 -18.83 22.81
C GLU A 83 -14.66 -20.15 22.74
N HIS A 84 -14.96 -20.58 21.53
CA HIS A 84 -15.66 -21.85 21.33
C HIS A 84 -14.83 -23.04 21.83
N ILE A 85 -13.54 -23.03 21.56
CA ILE A 85 -12.62 -24.08 22.04
C ILE A 85 -12.54 -24.07 23.57
N ALA A 86 -12.45 -22.87 24.17
CA ALA A 86 -12.38 -22.73 25.62
C ALA A 86 -13.64 -23.27 26.30
N ILE A 87 -14.80 -23.05 25.72
CA ILE A 87 -16.07 -23.51 26.27
C ILE A 87 -16.20 -25.04 26.22
N ARG A 88 -15.54 -25.69 25.28
CA ARG A 88 -15.59 -27.14 25.12
C ARG A 88 -14.89 -27.91 26.23
N ASP A 89 -13.98 -27.26 26.90
CA ASP A 89 -13.30 -27.86 28.04
C ASP A 89 -14.11 -27.65 29.31
#